data_d7eedaa56af1d8b1939d63f917ee6113
#
_entry.id   d7eedaa56af1d8b1939d63f917ee6113
#
_cell.length_a   1.000
_cell.length_b   1.000
_cell.length_c   1.000
_cell.angle_alpha   90.00
_cell.angle_beta   90.00
_cell.angle_gamma   90.00
#
_symmetry.space_group_name_H-M   'P 1'
#
loop_
_entity.id
_entity.type
_entity.pdbx_description
1 polymer ?
#
loop_
_entity_poly.entity_id
_entity_poly.type
_entity_poly.pdbx_seq_one_letter_code
_entity_poly.pdbx_strand_id
1 'polypeptide(L)'
;MPKIESIKKVLVIGSGPIVIGQAAEFDYAGTQACRSLKEEGIEVVLVNSNPATIMTDKDIADEVYIEPLTVEALKQIILKEKPDSILPTLGGQAGLNLAMEIAETGFLEEHNVKLIGTTALTIKKAEDRLMFKETMEKIGEPCAPSLVVNNVEDGEAFAAKIGYPVVLRPAYTLGGSGGGIANNVQELREILETVSYTHLRAHE
;
A
#
# COMPACT_ATOMS: atom_id res chain seq x y z
N MET A 1 -24.19 -4.49 3.63
CA MET A 1 -24.06 -4.38 5.10
C MET A 1 -24.74 -3.10 5.54
N PRO A 2 -25.33 -3.01 6.74
CA PRO A 2 -25.92 -1.75 7.18
C PRO A 2 -24.83 -0.71 7.41
N LYS A 3 -25.17 0.57 7.21
CA LYS A 3 -24.34 1.73 7.50
C LYS A 3 -23.85 1.72 8.95
N ILE A 4 -22.61 2.10 9.17
CA ILE A 4 -22.06 2.31 10.52
C ILE A 4 -22.47 3.70 10.98
N GLU A 5 -23.47 3.78 11.84
CA GLU A 5 -24.09 5.04 12.28
C GLU A 5 -23.13 6.01 13.02
N SER A 6 -22.01 5.50 13.54
CA SER A 6 -20.98 6.33 14.19
C SER A 6 -20.09 7.09 13.22
N ILE A 7 -20.06 6.74 11.94
CA ILE A 7 -19.26 7.42 10.91
C ILE A 7 -20.09 8.54 10.31
N LYS A 8 -19.61 9.77 10.46
CA LYS A 8 -20.27 10.98 9.94
C LYS A 8 -19.42 11.74 8.93
N LYS A 9 -18.09 11.70 9.09
CA LYS A 9 -17.14 12.39 8.22
C LYS A 9 -15.97 11.46 7.88
N VAL A 10 -15.67 11.31 6.58
CA VAL A 10 -14.59 10.44 6.08
C VAL A 10 -13.59 11.25 5.28
N LEU A 11 -12.31 11.08 5.59
CA LEU A 11 -11.21 11.58 4.78
C LEU A 11 -10.80 10.51 3.76
N VAL A 12 -10.95 10.82 2.48
CA VAL A 12 -10.53 9.97 1.36
C VAL A 12 -9.16 10.42 0.88
N ILE A 13 -8.21 9.50 0.79
CA ILE A 13 -6.87 9.77 0.26
C ILE A 13 -6.83 9.40 -1.21
N GLY A 14 -6.48 10.35 -2.07
CA GLY A 14 -6.29 10.15 -3.50
C GLY A 14 -4.92 9.52 -3.82
N SER A 15 -4.72 9.21 -5.08
CA SER A 15 -3.54 8.49 -5.58
C SER A 15 -2.33 9.36 -5.89
N GLY A 16 -2.48 10.67 -5.82
CA GLY A 16 -1.42 11.58 -6.25
C GLY A 16 -1.24 11.61 -7.77
N PRO A 17 -0.06 12.02 -8.27
CA PRO A 17 0.29 11.96 -9.68
C PRO A 17 0.35 10.51 -10.14
N ILE A 18 -0.38 10.16 -11.20
CA ILE A 18 -0.47 8.79 -11.70
C ILE A 18 0.11 8.70 -13.10
N VAL A 19 0.68 7.53 -13.40
CA VAL A 19 1.14 7.20 -14.76
C VAL A 19 -0.06 7.02 -15.67
N ILE A 20 0.02 7.53 -16.91
CA ILE A 20 -1.00 7.33 -17.95
C ILE A 20 -1.30 5.83 -18.08
N GLY A 21 -2.59 5.46 -17.96
CA GLY A 21 -3.05 4.07 -17.98
C GLY A 21 -3.58 3.57 -16.64
N GLN A 22 -3.01 4.03 -15.51
CA GLN A 22 -3.56 3.79 -14.17
C GLN A 22 -4.55 4.88 -13.76
N ALA A 23 -4.47 6.05 -14.38
CA ALA A 23 -5.27 7.22 -14.07
C ALA A 23 -6.78 6.93 -14.06
N ALA A 24 -7.29 6.27 -15.08
CA ALA A 24 -8.73 6.01 -15.20
C ALA A 24 -9.28 5.13 -14.08
N GLU A 25 -8.52 4.14 -13.62
CA GLU A 25 -8.91 3.25 -12.53
C GLU A 25 -9.02 4.01 -11.20
N PHE A 26 -7.96 4.73 -10.83
CA PHE A 26 -7.93 5.46 -9.56
C PHE A 26 -8.88 6.65 -9.53
N ASP A 27 -8.98 7.40 -10.62
CA ASP A 27 -9.93 8.51 -10.74
C ASP A 27 -11.37 8.04 -10.59
N TYR A 28 -11.73 6.95 -11.27
CA TYR A 28 -13.06 6.39 -11.19
C TYR A 28 -13.36 5.84 -9.79
N ALA A 29 -12.47 5.01 -9.24
CA ALA A 29 -12.67 4.37 -7.95
C ALA A 29 -12.83 5.40 -6.81
N GLY A 30 -11.94 6.39 -6.76
CA GLY A 30 -11.99 7.46 -5.77
C GLY A 30 -13.23 8.34 -5.89
N THR A 31 -13.61 8.72 -7.12
CA THR A 31 -14.84 9.49 -7.38
C THR A 31 -16.08 8.73 -6.95
N GLN A 32 -16.17 7.43 -7.28
CA GLN A 32 -17.32 6.61 -6.89
C GLN A 32 -17.42 6.43 -5.38
N ALA A 33 -16.29 6.30 -4.70
CA ALA A 33 -16.29 6.23 -3.24
C ALA A 33 -16.82 7.51 -2.60
N CYS A 34 -16.36 8.68 -3.06
CA CYS A 34 -16.85 9.96 -2.56
C CYS A 34 -18.37 10.07 -2.78
N ARG A 35 -18.87 9.72 -3.97
CA ARG A 35 -20.30 9.73 -4.27
C ARG A 35 -21.09 8.77 -3.38
N SER A 36 -20.64 7.53 -3.23
CA SER A 36 -21.32 6.53 -2.39
C SER A 36 -21.37 6.95 -0.93
N LEU A 37 -20.30 7.57 -0.39
CA LEU A 37 -20.29 8.11 0.96
C LEU A 37 -21.31 9.26 1.11
N LYS A 38 -21.38 10.17 0.14
CA LYS A 38 -22.37 11.28 0.14
C LYS A 38 -23.80 10.76 0.02
N GLU A 39 -24.07 9.75 -0.81
CA GLU A 39 -25.39 9.11 -0.92
C GLU A 39 -25.84 8.50 0.41
N GLU A 40 -24.90 7.99 1.22
CA GLU A 40 -25.15 7.51 2.59
C GLU A 40 -25.26 8.65 3.62
N GLY A 41 -25.19 9.92 3.19
CA GLY A 41 -25.24 11.09 4.07
C GLY A 41 -24.01 11.25 4.96
N ILE A 42 -22.86 10.83 4.48
CA ILE A 42 -21.55 10.99 5.14
C ILE A 42 -20.85 12.18 4.50
N GLU A 43 -20.34 13.09 5.31
CA GLU A 43 -19.51 14.21 4.86
C GLU A 43 -18.15 13.70 4.37
N VAL A 44 -17.72 14.16 3.21
CA VAL A 44 -16.51 13.67 2.54
C VAL A 44 -15.48 14.77 2.43
N VAL A 45 -14.30 14.52 2.98
CA VAL A 45 -13.10 15.33 2.77
C VAL A 45 -12.18 14.53 1.84
N LEU A 46 -11.70 15.15 0.77
CA LEU A 46 -10.77 14.54 -0.16
C LEU A 46 -9.41 15.25 -0.11
N VAL A 47 -8.33 14.49 -0.03
CA VAL A 47 -6.98 15.00 -0.26
C VAL A 47 -6.33 14.31 -1.46
N ASN A 48 -5.81 15.09 -2.39
CA ASN A 48 -5.06 14.59 -3.55
C ASN A 48 -4.04 15.64 -3.99
N SER A 49 -2.83 15.24 -4.32
CA SER A 49 -1.81 16.16 -4.82
C SER A 49 -1.90 16.43 -6.33
N ASN A 50 -2.77 15.73 -7.05
CA ASN A 50 -3.01 15.95 -8.47
C ASN A 50 -4.22 16.85 -8.70
N PRO A 51 -4.04 18.08 -9.20
CA PRO A 51 -5.16 18.98 -9.50
C PRO A 51 -5.89 18.64 -10.80
N ALA A 52 -5.34 17.76 -11.63
CA ALA A 52 -5.86 17.44 -12.97
C ALA A 52 -6.69 16.15 -13.01
N THR A 53 -7.24 15.72 -11.87
CA THR A 53 -8.11 14.56 -11.76
C THR A 53 -9.57 14.95 -11.54
N ILE A 54 -10.50 14.14 -12.01
CA ILE A 54 -11.94 14.33 -11.74
C ILE A 54 -12.27 14.23 -10.24
N MET A 55 -11.44 13.54 -9.45
CA MET A 55 -11.62 13.45 -7.99
C MET A 55 -11.57 14.83 -7.31
N THR A 56 -10.76 15.75 -7.81
CA THR A 56 -10.57 17.09 -7.24
C THR A 56 -11.58 18.12 -7.78
N ASP A 57 -12.57 17.67 -8.53
CA ASP A 57 -13.69 18.52 -8.93
C ASP A 57 -14.53 18.88 -7.70
N LYS A 58 -14.97 20.14 -7.64
CA LYS A 58 -15.64 20.73 -6.47
C LYS A 58 -16.91 20.04 -6.03
N ASP A 59 -17.58 19.34 -6.95
CA ASP A 59 -18.85 18.66 -6.67
C ASP A 59 -18.66 17.21 -6.15
N ILE A 60 -17.45 16.68 -6.16
CA ILE A 60 -17.17 15.29 -5.79
C ILE A 60 -17.13 15.08 -4.28
N ALA A 61 -16.46 15.95 -3.54
CA ALA A 61 -16.40 15.92 -2.09
C ALA A 61 -16.96 17.21 -1.48
N ASP A 62 -17.24 17.22 -0.19
CA ASP A 62 -17.71 18.42 0.50
C ASP A 62 -16.55 19.40 0.72
N GLU A 63 -15.35 18.88 0.98
CA GLU A 63 -14.09 19.63 1.03
C GLU A 63 -13.02 18.94 0.22
N VAL A 64 -12.28 19.71 -0.58
CA VAL A 64 -11.19 19.21 -1.44
C VAL A 64 -9.88 19.91 -1.12
N TYR A 65 -8.87 19.13 -0.75
CA TYR A 65 -7.51 19.57 -0.48
C TYR A 65 -6.58 19.15 -1.60
N ILE A 66 -6.02 20.11 -2.32
CA ILE A 66 -4.96 19.90 -3.30
C ILE A 66 -3.64 20.16 -2.59
N GLU A 67 -3.15 19.14 -1.88
CA GLU A 67 -1.98 19.23 -1.02
C GLU A 67 -1.04 18.05 -1.25
N PRO A 68 0.25 18.18 -0.92
CA PRO A 68 1.17 17.05 -0.97
C PRO A 68 0.68 15.89 -0.10
N LEU A 69 0.80 14.66 -0.60
CA LEU A 69 0.45 13.45 0.14
C LEU A 69 1.59 13.10 1.12
N THR A 70 1.69 13.89 2.19
CA THR A 70 2.66 13.71 3.28
C THR A 70 1.95 13.55 4.63
N VAL A 71 2.63 12.95 5.59
CA VAL A 71 2.10 12.78 6.96
C VAL A 71 1.77 14.12 7.60
N GLU A 72 2.62 15.14 7.37
CA GLU A 72 2.44 16.48 7.91
C GLU A 72 1.18 17.16 7.36
N ALA A 73 0.99 17.13 6.04
CA ALA A 73 -0.20 17.69 5.40
C ALA A 73 -1.47 16.95 5.87
N LEU A 74 -1.41 15.62 5.94
CA LEU A 74 -2.53 14.81 6.39
C LEU A 74 -2.90 15.11 7.85
N LYS A 75 -1.93 15.26 8.75
CA LYS A 75 -2.17 15.68 10.15
C LYS A 75 -2.86 17.03 10.24
N GLN A 76 -2.44 18.01 9.44
CA GLN A 76 -3.08 19.33 9.43
C GLN A 76 -4.54 19.26 8.97
N ILE A 77 -4.82 18.49 7.93
CA ILE A 77 -6.18 18.28 7.44
C ILE A 77 -7.04 17.58 8.50
N ILE A 78 -6.53 16.54 9.14
CA ILE A 78 -7.24 15.82 10.20
C ILE A 78 -7.57 16.73 11.39
N LEU A 79 -6.63 17.56 11.83
CA LEU A 79 -6.84 18.50 12.94
C LEU A 79 -7.90 19.56 12.59
N LYS A 80 -7.95 20.00 11.34
CA LYS A 80 -8.90 21.00 10.86
C LYS A 80 -10.30 20.41 10.66
N GLU A 81 -10.37 19.30 9.92
CA GLU A 81 -11.64 18.70 9.48
C GLU A 81 -12.24 17.73 10.50
N LYS A 82 -11.43 17.15 11.37
CA LYS A 82 -11.83 16.20 12.42
C LYS A 82 -12.66 15.04 11.88
N PRO A 83 -12.20 14.31 10.86
CA PRO A 83 -12.92 13.17 10.34
C PRO A 83 -12.98 12.03 11.38
N ASP A 84 -14.04 11.23 11.34
CA ASP A 84 -14.15 10.01 12.15
C ASP A 84 -13.27 8.89 11.62
N SER A 85 -13.03 8.91 10.31
CA SER A 85 -12.36 7.82 9.62
C SER A 85 -11.58 8.28 8.39
N ILE A 86 -10.61 7.46 8.01
CA ILE A 86 -9.82 7.62 6.77
C ILE A 86 -10.08 6.42 5.86
N LEU A 87 -10.31 6.67 4.57
CA LEU A 87 -10.41 5.65 3.53
C LEU A 87 -9.18 5.75 2.60
N PRO A 88 -8.14 4.91 2.80
CA PRO A 88 -6.89 5.00 2.05
C PRO A 88 -6.86 4.11 0.80
N THR A 89 -7.72 3.10 0.72
CA THR A 89 -7.61 1.99 -0.24
C THR A 89 -7.82 2.39 -1.70
N LEU A 90 -8.38 3.57 -1.94
CA LEU A 90 -8.67 4.08 -3.28
C LEU A 90 -7.58 5.01 -3.83
N GLY A 91 -6.56 5.29 -3.02
CA GLY A 91 -5.39 6.09 -3.38
C GLY A 91 -4.23 5.27 -3.93
N GLY A 92 -4.43 3.99 -4.25
CA GLY A 92 -3.35 3.10 -4.67
C GLY A 92 -2.26 2.95 -3.60
N GLN A 93 -1.05 2.61 -4.02
CA GLN A 93 0.08 2.41 -3.10
C GLN A 93 0.42 3.68 -2.31
N ALA A 94 0.29 4.87 -2.93
CA ALA A 94 0.55 6.13 -2.24
C ALA A 94 -0.39 6.34 -1.05
N GLY A 95 -1.68 6.07 -1.24
CA GLY A 95 -2.68 6.16 -0.16
C GLY A 95 -2.44 5.13 0.95
N LEU A 96 -2.09 3.90 0.60
CA LEU A 96 -1.80 2.83 1.56
C LEU A 96 -0.53 3.12 2.37
N ASN A 97 0.56 3.54 1.72
CA ASN A 97 1.81 3.89 2.39
C ASN A 97 1.58 5.06 3.37
N LEU A 98 0.92 6.11 2.93
CA LEU A 98 0.63 7.27 3.77
C LEU A 98 -0.25 6.90 4.98
N ALA A 99 -1.22 6.01 4.80
CA ALA A 99 -2.06 5.51 5.89
C ALA A 99 -1.25 4.69 6.90
N MET A 100 -0.29 3.89 6.43
CA MET A 100 0.61 3.14 7.30
C MET A 100 1.54 4.07 8.07
N GLU A 101 2.17 5.01 7.40
CA GLU A 101 3.09 5.97 8.04
C GLU A 101 2.40 6.77 9.13
N ILE A 102 1.19 7.30 8.87
CA ILE A 102 0.47 8.08 9.90
C ILE A 102 -0.02 7.19 11.05
N ALA A 103 -0.45 5.95 10.77
CA ALA A 103 -0.86 5.01 11.81
C ALA A 103 0.30 4.64 12.74
N GLU A 104 1.51 4.45 12.21
CA GLU A 104 2.70 4.13 13.00
C GLU A 104 3.12 5.29 13.95
N THR A 105 2.69 6.52 13.68
CA THR A 105 2.94 7.64 14.61
C THR A 105 2.07 7.64 15.86
N GLY A 106 1.03 6.80 15.94
CA GLY A 106 0.02 6.83 17.02
C GLY A 106 -0.97 8.01 16.95
N PHE A 107 -0.82 8.86 15.91
CA PHE A 107 -1.64 10.07 15.79
C PHE A 107 -3.13 9.77 15.56
N LEU A 108 -3.44 8.71 14.84
CA LEU A 108 -4.82 8.33 14.55
C LEU A 108 -5.56 7.90 15.81
N GLU A 109 -4.93 7.12 16.69
CA GLU A 109 -5.45 6.69 17.97
C GLU A 109 -5.66 7.88 18.91
N GLU A 110 -4.69 8.80 18.99
CA GLU A 110 -4.77 10.01 19.80
C GLU A 110 -5.97 10.89 19.43
N HIS A 111 -6.32 10.94 18.15
CA HIS A 111 -7.41 11.76 17.62
C HIS A 111 -8.71 10.97 17.37
N ASN A 112 -8.78 9.69 17.77
CA ASN A 112 -9.92 8.79 17.57
C ASN A 112 -10.33 8.63 16.09
N VAL A 113 -9.38 8.67 15.17
CA VAL A 113 -9.61 8.48 13.73
C VAL A 113 -9.35 7.03 13.35
N LYS A 114 -10.27 6.39 12.64
CA LYS A 114 -10.18 4.98 12.28
C LYS A 114 -9.86 4.80 10.79
N LEU A 115 -9.03 3.81 10.48
CA LEU A 115 -8.91 3.34 9.10
C LEU A 115 -10.12 2.47 8.75
N ILE A 116 -10.79 2.78 7.64
CA ILE A 116 -11.91 2.01 7.09
C ILE A 116 -11.54 1.39 5.74
N GLY A 117 -12.30 0.35 5.34
CA GLY A 117 -11.96 -0.49 4.18
C GLY A 117 -10.96 -1.58 4.55
N THR A 118 -9.88 -1.23 5.23
CA THR A 118 -8.90 -2.19 5.76
C THR A 118 -8.19 -1.61 6.99
N THR A 119 -7.61 -2.49 7.82
CA THR A 119 -6.84 -2.08 8.99
C THR A 119 -5.35 -1.99 8.65
N ALA A 120 -4.58 -1.20 9.41
CA ALA A 120 -3.13 -1.09 9.25
C ALA A 120 -2.44 -2.47 9.32
N LEU A 121 -2.86 -3.34 10.25
CA LEU A 121 -2.34 -4.70 10.34
C LEU A 121 -2.64 -5.54 9.09
N THR A 122 -3.81 -5.38 8.49
CA THR A 122 -4.18 -6.09 7.26
C THR A 122 -3.38 -5.59 6.06
N ILE A 123 -3.16 -4.28 5.97
CA ILE A 123 -2.27 -3.70 4.95
C ILE A 123 -0.87 -4.30 5.08
N LYS A 124 -0.30 -4.28 6.28
CA LYS A 124 1.03 -4.84 6.55
C LYS A 124 1.13 -6.32 6.17
N LYS A 125 0.14 -7.13 6.51
CA LYS A 125 0.09 -8.54 6.13
C LYS A 125 0.00 -8.77 4.62
N ALA A 126 -0.65 -7.88 3.90
CA ALA A 126 -0.78 -7.98 2.44
C ALA A 126 0.50 -7.53 1.72
N GLU A 127 1.20 -6.52 2.24
CA GLU A 127 2.40 -5.94 1.64
C GLU A 127 3.67 -6.74 1.96
N ASP A 128 3.80 -7.24 3.20
CA ASP A 128 4.95 -8.04 3.63
C ASP A 128 4.79 -9.50 3.18
N ARG A 129 5.70 -9.95 2.33
CA ARG A 129 5.64 -11.30 1.73
C ARG A 129 5.74 -12.42 2.75
N LEU A 130 6.53 -12.25 3.80
CA LEU A 130 6.66 -13.24 4.86
C LEU A 130 5.38 -13.33 5.68
N MET A 131 4.86 -12.18 6.13
CA MET A 131 3.59 -12.12 6.86
C MET A 131 2.41 -12.61 6.02
N PHE A 132 2.41 -12.32 4.71
CA PHE A 132 1.40 -12.86 3.79
C PHE A 132 1.46 -14.39 3.75
N LYS A 133 2.65 -14.97 3.53
CA LYS A 133 2.84 -16.42 3.50
C LYS A 133 2.39 -17.07 4.81
N GLU A 134 2.85 -16.58 5.96
CA GLU A 134 2.46 -17.07 7.27
C GLU A 134 0.94 -17.00 7.49
N THR A 135 0.31 -15.93 6.97
CA THR A 135 -1.14 -15.76 7.03
C THR A 135 -1.86 -16.81 6.18
N MET A 136 -1.39 -17.08 4.97
CA MET A 136 -1.96 -18.10 4.09
C MET A 136 -1.80 -19.51 4.68
N GLU A 137 -0.61 -19.85 5.15
CA GLU A 137 -0.34 -21.13 5.82
C GLU A 137 -1.25 -21.32 7.06
N LYS A 138 -1.47 -20.26 7.84
CA LYS A 138 -2.33 -20.29 9.02
C LYS A 138 -3.81 -20.55 8.71
N ILE A 139 -4.29 -20.09 7.57
CA ILE A 139 -5.68 -20.36 7.11
C ILE A 139 -5.78 -21.65 6.28
N GLY A 140 -4.69 -22.38 6.08
CA GLY A 140 -4.65 -23.65 5.36
C GLY A 140 -4.53 -23.51 3.84
N GLU A 141 -4.21 -22.31 3.34
CA GLU A 141 -4.02 -22.10 1.90
C GLU A 141 -2.58 -22.40 1.48
N PRO A 142 -2.38 -23.15 0.40
CA PRO A 142 -1.05 -23.54 -0.05
C PRO A 142 -0.28 -22.35 -0.65
N CYS A 143 0.98 -22.21 -0.23
CA CYS A 143 1.92 -21.28 -0.84
C CYS A 143 3.06 -22.02 -1.52
N ALA A 144 3.61 -21.42 -2.57
CA ALA A 144 4.84 -21.94 -3.18
C ALA A 144 5.97 -22.01 -2.13
N PRO A 145 6.78 -23.08 -2.15
CA PRO A 145 7.96 -23.14 -1.31
C PRO A 145 8.84 -21.90 -1.49
N SER A 146 9.07 -21.17 -0.42
CA SER A 146 9.82 -19.91 -0.47
C SER A 146 10.58 -19.68 0.82
N LEU A 147 11.70 -18.99 0.72
CA LEU A 147 12.55 -18.62 1.85
C LEU A 147 13.08 -17.20 1.65
N VAL A 148 13.08 -16.41 2.71
CA VAL A 148 13.80 -15.14 2.73
C VAL A 148 15.26 -15.45 3.06
N VAL A 149 16.18 -15.05 2.20
CA VAL A 149 17.61 -15.28 2.34
C VAL A 149 18.36 -13.95 2.40
N ASN A 150 19.40 -13.91 3.24
CA ASN A 150 20.25 -12.73 3.41
C ASN A 150 21.68 -12.98 2.93
N ASN A 151 21.99 -14.19 2.48
CA ASN A 151 23.29 -14.57 1.93
C ASN A 151 23.11 -15.60 0.80
N VAL A 152 24.18 -15.81 0.04
CA VAL A 152 24.17 -16.71 -1.12
C VAL A 152 24.06 -18.17 -0.69
N GLU A 153 24.72 -18.54 0.39
CA GLU A 153 24.83 -19.91 0.90
C GLU A 153 23.46 -20.47 1.28
N ASP A 154 22.63 -19.68 2.00
CA ASP A 154 21.28 -20.07 2.37
C ASP A 154 20.38 -20.21 1.13
N GLY A 155 20.56 -19.32 0.14
CA GLY A 155 19.87 -19.40 -1.14
C GLY A 155 20.17 -20.68 -1.91
N GLU A 156 21.45 -21.07 -1.98
CA GLU A 156 21.88 -22.32 -2.61
C GLU A 156 21.35 -23.55 -1.88
N ALA A 157 21.45 -23.57 -0.56
CA ALA A 157 20.94 -24.66 0.24
C ALA A 157 19.43 -24.86 0.07
N PHE A 158 18.69 -23.77 0.00
CA PHE A 158 17.26 -23.82 -0.24
C PHE A 158 16.93 -24.28 -1.67
N ALA A 159 17.59 -23.73 -2.68
CA ALA A 159 17.39 -24.12 -4.08
C ALA A 159 17.74 -25.60 -4.32
N ALA A 160 18.79 -26.10 -3.69
CA ALA A 160 19.15 -27.53 -3.75
C ALA A 160 18.04 -28.44 -3.17
N LYS A 161 17.29 -27.95 -2.16
CA LYS A 161 16.19 -28.69 -1.55
C LYS A 161 14.91 -28.71 -2.40
N ILE A 162 14.57 -27.56 -3.05
CA ILE A 162 13.30 -27.44 -3.81
C ILE A 162 13.46 -27.76 -5.30
N GLY A 163 14.69 -27.74 -5.84
CA GLY A 163 15.01 -27.94 -7.25
C GLY A 163 14.96 -26.66 -8.07
N TYR A 164 15.46 -26.74 -9.29
CA TYR A 164 15.43 -25.66 -10.28
C TYR A 164 14.31 -25.89 -11.32
N PRO A 165 13.77 -24.81 -11.95
CA PRO A 165 14.15 -23.40 -11.79
C PRO A 165 13.61 -22.76 -10.51
N VAL A 166 14.32 -21.73 -10.00
CA VAL A 166 13.88 -20.92 -8.86
C VAL A 166 13.72 -19.46 -9.26
N VAL A 167 12.71 -18.81 -8.68
CA VAL A 167 12.46 -17.38 -8.89
C VAL A 167 13.05 -16.59 -7.74
N LEU A 168 13.89 -15.61 -8.06
CA LEU A 168 14.47 -14.67 -7.11
C LEU A 168 13.73 -13.34 -7.20
N ARG A 169 13.36 -12.79 -6.06
CA ARG A 169 12.69 -11.48 -5.97
C ARG A 169 13.27 -10.68 -4.81
N PRO A 170 13.84 -9.48 -5.07
CA PRO A 170 14.24 -8.56 -4.00
C PRO A 170 13.04 -8.17 -3.13
N ALA A 171 13.29 -7.85 -1.86
CA ALA A 171 12.22 -7.59 -0.88
C ALA A 171 11.32 -6.40 -1.24
N TYR A 172 11.90 -5.32 -1.76
CA TYR A 172 11.22 -4.02 -1.93
C TYR A 172 11.22 -3.50 -3.37
N THR A 173 11.23 -4.37 -4.38
CA THR A 173 11.16 -3.92 -5.78
C THR A 173 9.75 -3.99 -6.35
N LEU A 174 9.35 -2.90 -7.01
CA LEU A 174 8.13 -2.86 -7.82
C LEU A 174 8.43 -3.44 -9.20
N GLY A 175 7.61 -4.38 -9.65
CA GLY A 175 7.80 -5.03 -10.96
C GLY A 175 8.94 -6.04 -10.99
N GLY A 176 9.47 -6.34 -12.16
CA GLY A 176 10.49 -7.36 -12.38
C GLY A 176 11.94 -6.90 -12.27
N SER A 177 12.20 -5.66 -11.81
CA SER A 177 13.57 -5.15 -11.74
C SER A 177 14.38 -5.77 -10.60
N GLY A 178 15.59 -6.21 -10.89
CA GLY A 178 16.53 -6.77 -9.92
C GLY A 178 16.25 -8.22 -9.50
N GLY A 179 15.15 -8.82 -9.96
CA GLY A 179 14.87 -10.25 -9.77
C GLY A 179 15.16 -11.05 -11.04
N GLY A 180 15.03 -12.37 -10.96
CA GLY A 180 15.26 -13.25 -12.10
C GLY A 180 14.81 -14.68 -11.87
N ILE A 181 14.94 -15.49 -12.89
CA ILE A 181 14.75 -16.94 -12.83
C ILE A 181 16.12 -17.59 -12.98
N ALA A 182 16.51 -18.37 -11.99
CA ALA A 182 17.74 -19.17 -12.04
C ALA A 182 17.42 -20.62 -12.40
N ASN A 183 18.02 -21.14 -13.44
CA ASN A 183 17.85 -22.52 -13.89
C ASN A 183 18.91 -23.47 -13.32
N ASN A 184 19.93 -22.91 -12.69
CA ASN A 184 21.04 -23.65 -12.09
C ASN A 184 21.72 -22.81 -10.98
N VAL A 185 22.66 -23.42 -10.25
CA VAL A 185 23.34 -22.80 -9.13
C VAL A 185 24.21 -21.60 -9.55
N GLN A 186 24.74 -21.59 -10.75
CA GLN A 186 25.58 -20.50 -11.20
C GLN A 186 24.77 -19.24 -11.49
N GLU A 187 23.65 -19.37 -12.20
CA GLU A 187 22.70 -18.28 -12.41
C GLU A 187 22.13 -17.75 -11.09
N LEU A 188 21.86 -18.64 -10.11
CA LEU A 188 21.42 -18.27 -8.78
C LEU A 188 22.43 -17.37 -8.08
N ARG A 189 23.71 -17.72 -8.09
CA ARG A 189 24.80 -16.91 -7.49
C ARG A 189 24.88 -15.52 -8.12
N GLU A 190 24.94 -15.46 -9.46
CA GLU A 190 25.05 -14.20 -10.20
C GLU A 190 23.91 -13.23 -9.85
N ILE A 191 22.68 -13.74 -9.73
CA ILE A 191 21.52 -12.91 -9.37
C ILE A 191 21.60 -12.49 -7.90
N LEU A 192 21.91 -13.39 -6.97
CA LEU A 192 22.01 -13.08 -5.53
C LEU A 192 23.12 -12.08 -5.24
N GLU A 193 24.28 -12.20 -5.85
CA GLU A 193 25.38 -11.25 -5.74
C GLU A 193 24.96 -9.86 -6.24
N THR A 194 24.28 -9.79 -7.38
CA THR A 194 23.78 -8.53 -7.94
C THR A 194 22.75 -7.87 -7.01
N VAL A 195 21.85 -8.63 -6.43
CA VAL A 195 20.83 -8.16 -5.48
C VAL A 195 21.48 -7.66 -4.18
N SER A 196 22.47 -8.38 -3.64
CA SER A 196 23.21 -7.96 -2.44
C SER A 196 23.96 -6.64 -2.65
N TYR A 197 24.54 -6.42 -3.82
CA TYR A 197 25.23 -5.16 -4.16
C TYR A 197 24.29 -3.97 -4.28
N THR A 198 23.08 -4.17 -4.78
CA THR A 198 22.08 -3.09 -4.91
C THR A 198 21.49 -2.68 -3.57
N HIS A 199 21.35 -3.59 -2.62
CA HIS A 199 20.90 -3.26 -1.26
C HIS A 199 21.93 -2.51 -0.42
N LEU A 200 23.23 -2.78 -0.58
CA LEU A 200 24.30 -2.07 0.13
C LEU A 200 24.48 -0.62 -0.35
N ARG A 201 24.11 -0.29 -1.59
CA ARG A 201 24.18 1.07 -2.14
C ARG A 201 22.93 1.93 -1.86
N ALA A 202 21.85 1.37 -1.43
CA ALA A 202 20.63 2.12 -1.10
C ALA A 202 20.65 2.71 0.33
N HIS A 203 21.69 2.44 1.12
CA HIS A 203 21.89 2.91 2.49
C HIS A 203 23.09 3.84 2.68
N GLU A 204 23.78 4.26 1.61
CA GLU A 204 24.75 5.34 1.60
C GLU A 204 24.15 6.60 0.92
#